data_f170b65358f5a71ac9c03af28d20b5a1
#
_entry.id   f170b65358f5a71ac9c03af28d20b5a1
#
_cell.length_a   1.000
_cell.length_b   1.000
_cell.length_c   1.000
_cell.angle_alpha   90.00
_cell.angle_beta   90.00
_cell.angle_gamma   90.00
#
_symmetry.space_group_name_H-M   'P 1'
#
loop_
_entity.id
_entity.type
_entity.pdbx_description
1 polymer ?
#
loop_
_entity_poly.entity_id
_entity_poly.type
_entity_poly.pdbx_seq_one_letter_code
_entity_poly.pdbx_strand_id
1 'polypeptide(L)'
;MPLYNTVKKFYRGVYKYNIVLRLYNGVIFRGKDKRRYTTAFNVALAHQQPYARADIKFELSLLPKLYEYVMSMEDFATRYEQPRVHFYTNNYSDIEAIRDMIPENLIVSIGLPPDDLQPGMVYMPEVPYEFRVTLGSVTKVNEEFVEWADGNKNVRLQDRTKKILQSPGIYNAGTQLYVTGERNLLFVRLHLGNVNLTVDRILN
;
A
#
# COMPACT_ATOMS: atom_id res chain seq x y z
N MET A 1 22.54 -0.96 -5.27
CA MET A 1 22.00 0.35 -4.80
C MET A 1 20.53 0.17 -4.50
N PRO A 2 20.06 0.42 -3.28
CA PRO A 2 18.64 0.30 -2.98
C PRO A 2 17.86 1.26 -3.86
N LEU A 3 16.76 0.77 -4.45
CA LEU A 3 15.90 1.59 -5.28
C LEU A 3 15.04 2.49 -4.38
N TYR A 4 15.33 3.78 -4.39
CA TYR A 4 14.44 4.75 -3.79
C TYR A 4 13.20 4.94 -4.67
N ASN A 5 12.02 4.83 -4.06
CA ASN A 5 10.72 4.99 -4.71
C ASN A 5 9.99 6.19 -4.14
N THR A 6 9.21 6.87 -4.96
CA THR A 6 8.26 7.85 -4.48
C THR A 6 7.03 7.15 -3.88
N VAL A 7 6.72 7.42 -2.62
CA VAL A 7 5.48 6.98 -1.98
C VAL A 7 4.33 7.80 -2.54
N LYS A 8 3.47 7.15 -3.32
CA LYS A 8 2.34 7.85 -3.97
C LYS A 8 1.16 8.12 -3.03
N LYS A 9 1.02 7.36 -1.96
CA LYS A 9 -0.03 7.49 -0.95
C LYS A 9 0.44 6.84 0.35
N PHE A 10 0.09 7.43 1.48
CA PHE A 10 0.41 6.83 2.78
C PHE A 10 -0.27 5.48 2.96
N TYR A 11 0.50 4.50 3.42
CA TYR A 11 -0.05 3.18 3.72
C TYR A 11 -1.10 3.28 4.83
N ARG A 12 -2.30 2.75 4.57
CA ARG A 12 -3.49 2.91 5.44
C ARG A 12 -3.86 4.36 5.76
N GLY A 13 -3.42 5.32 4.92
CA GLY A 13 -3.65 6.74 5.16
C GLY A 13 -2.82 7.36 6.28
N VAL A 14 -1.88 6.62 6.87
CA VAL A 14 -1.13 7.04 8.07
C VAL A 14 0.37 7.03 7.86
N TYR A 15 0.94 5.93 7.37
CA TYR A 15 2.39 5.72 7.35
C TYR A 15 3.06 6.35 6.14
N LYS A 16 4.04 7.22 6.40
CA LYS A 16 4.76 8.02 5.40
C LYS A 16 5.85 7.24 4.67
N TYR A 17 6.64 6.48 5.42
CA TYR A 17 7.85 5.84 4.94
C TYR A 17 7.66 4.33 4.88
N ASN A 18 8.38 3.69 3.95
CA ASN A 18 8.44 2.25 3.95
C ASN A 18 9.82 1.74 3.48
N ILE A 19 10.19 0.59 3.98
CA ILE A 19 11.29 -0.20 3.44
C ILE A 19 10.77 -1.59 3.08
N VAL A 20 11.16 -2.08 1.92
CA VAL A 20 10.78 -3.41 1.42
C VAL A 20 12.00 -4.29 1.41
N LEU A 21 11.95 -5.37 2.17
CA LEU A 21 13.02 -6.35 2.26
C LEU A 21 12.62 -7.64 1.54
N ARG A 22 13.60 -8.32 0.94
CA ARG A 22 13.43 -9.67 0.41
C ARG A 22 13.86 -10.67 1.49
N LEU A 23 12.87 -11.27 2.17
CA LEU A 23 13.10 -12.22 3.26
C LEU A 23 12.22 -13.45 3.03
N TYR A 24 12.84 -14.60 2.81
CA TYR A 24 12.12 -15.87 2.58
C TYR A 24 11.36 -16.32 3.82
N ASN A 25 11.91 -16.04 5.01
CA ASN A 25 11.28 -16.32 6.30
C ASN A 25 10.51 -15.12 6.86
N GLY A 26 10.23 -14.12 6.03
CA GLY A 26 9.55 -12.88 6.43
C GLY A 26 8.15 -13.05 7.02
N VAL A 27 7.57 -14.26 6.92
CA VAL A 27 6.28 -14.61 7.57
C VAL A 27 6.28 -14.34 9.08
N ILE A 28 7.46 -14.35 9.73
CA ILE A 28 7.60 -14.04 11.15
C ILE A 28 7.15 -12.62 11.52
N PHE A 29 7.17 -11.69 10.56
CA PHE A 29 6.70 -10.32 10.73
C PHE A 29 5.20 -10.16 10.48
N ARG A 30 4.47 -11.25 10.22
CA ARG A 30 3.02 -11.22 10.01
C ARG A 30 2.29 -11.07 11.34
N GLY A 31 2.18 -9.84 11.81
CA GLY A 31 1.54 -9.46 13.07
C GLY A 31 2.53 -9.21 14.20
N LYS A 32 2.05 -8.56 15.28
CA LYS A 32 2.85 -8.16 16.46
C LYS A 32 2.89 -9.26 17.55
N ASP A 33 2.73 -10.52 17.20
CA ASP A 33 2.61 -11.61 18.17
C ASP A 33 3.93 -12.36 18.36
N LYS A 34 4.56 -12.16 19.51
CA LYS A 34 5.83 -12.80 19.88
C LYS A 34 5.74 -14.35 19.88
N ARG A 35 4.59 -14.94 20.18
CA ARG A 35 4.41 -16.40 20.14
C ARG A 35 4.50 -16.91 18.70
N ARG A 36 3.86 -16.18 17.76
CA ARG A 36 3.93 -16.52 16.34
C ARG A 36 5.34 -16.40 15.80
N TYR A 37 6.08 -15.36 16.21
CA TYR A 37 7.49 -15.22 15.87
C TYR A 37 8.28 -16.43 16.35
N THR A 38 8.23 -16.76 17.63
CA THR A 38 9.01 -17.86 18.21
C THR A 38 8.71 -19.18 17.50
N THR A 39 7.41 -19.47 17.26
CA THR A 39 7.01 -20.68 16.52
C THR A 39 7.54 -20.69 15.09
N ALA A 40 7.33 -19.61 14.34
CA ALA A 40 7.76 -19.53 12.94
C ALA A 40 9.29 -19.54 12.81
N PHE A 41 10.00 -18.89 13.74
CA PHE A 41 11.47 -18.89 13.77
C PHE A 41 12.03 -20.28 14.08
N ASN A 42 11.49 -20.98 15.08
CA ASN A 42 11.88 -22.34 15.41
C ASN A 42 11.59 -23.32 14.26
N VAL A 43 10.47 -23.18 13.58
CA VAL A 43 10.15 -23.95 12.38
C VAL A 43 11.16 -23.65 11.28
N ALA A 44 11.50 -22.40 11.03
CA ALA A 44 12.51 -22.01 10.04
C ALA A 44 13.88 -22.56 10.37
N LEU A 45 14.27 -22.56 11.64
CA LEU A 45 15.52 -23.19 12.12
C LEU A 45 15.50 -24.71 11.95
N ALA A 46 14.41 -25.39 12.29
CA ALA A 46 14.29 -26.85 12.20
C ALA A 46 14.30 -27.32 10.73
N HIS A 47 13.80 -26.52 9.80
CA HIS A 47 13.83 -26.80 8.37
C HIS A 47 15.14 -26.37 7.69
N GLN A 48 16.15 -25.90 8.43
CA GLN A 48 17.49 -25.73 7.91
C GLN A 48 18.08 -27.11 7.55
N GLN A 49 17.78 -27.56 6.35
CA GLN A 49 18.46 -28.74 5.81
C GLN A 49 19.96 -28.46 5.65
N PRO A 50 20.84 -29.47 5.74
CA PRO A 50 22.30 -29.33 5.52
C PRO A 50 22.64 -28.64 4.19
N TYR A 51 21.70 -28.71 3.23
CA TYR A 51 21.79 -28.12 1.89
C TYR A 51 21.05 -26.77 1.76
N ALA A 52 20.60 -26.16 2.87
CA ALA A 52 20.00 -24.84 2.80
C ALA A 52 21.00 -23.85 2.18
N ARG A 53 20.53 -23.08 1.21
CA ARG A 53 21.34 -22.08 0.51
C ARG A 53 21.95 -21.12 1.53
N ALA A 54 23.19 -20.68 1.26
CA ALA A 54 23.94 -19.80 2.17
C ALA A 54 23.17 -18.49 2.49
N ASP A 55 22.39 -17.97 1.53
CA ASP A 55 21.54 -16.81 1.68
C ASP A 55 20.45 -17.00 2.75
N ILE A 56 19.85 -18.19 2.84
CA ILE A 56 18.81 -18.51 3.85
C ILE A 56 19.43 -18.61 5.25
N LYS A 57 20.60 -19.24 5.37
CA LYS A 57 21.31 -19.33 6.66
C LYS A 57 21.69 -17.96 7.19
N PHE A 58 22.18 -17.11 6.30
CA PHE A 58 22.55 -15.75 6.61
C PHE A 58 21.32 -14.92 7.02
N GLU A 59 20.20 -15.02 6.28
CA GLU A 59 18.96 -14.39 6.62
C GLU A 59 18.51 -14.75 8.05
N LEU A 60 18.51 -16.04 8.40
CA LEU A 60 18.11 -16.50 9.73
C LEU A 60 18.97 -15.94 10.87
N SER A 61 20.22 -15.61 10.61
CA SER A 61 21.10 -14.96 11.61
C SER A 61 20.72 -13.49 11.87
N LEU A 62 20.11 -12.82 10.88
CA LEU A 62 19.68 -11.42 10.99
C LEU A 62 18.30 -11.27 11.64
N LEU A 63 17.43 -12.25 11.46
CA LEU A 63 16.02 -12.15 11.85
C LEU A 63 15.78 -11.82 13.33
N PRO A 64 16.52 -12.38 14.31
CA PRO A 64 16.29 -12.05 15.71
C PRO A 64 16.50 -10.56 16.01
N LYS A 65 17.62 -10.01 15.56
CA LYS A 65 17.94 -8.59 15.77
C LYS A 65 16.94 -7.66 15.09
N LEU A 66 16.61 -7.98 13.84
CA LEU A 66 15.60 -7.21 13.09
C LEU A 66 14.23 -7.29 13.76
N TYR A 67 13.83 -8.46 14.24
CA TYR A 67 12.55 -8.63 14.92
C TYR A 67 12.49 -7.84 16.22
N GLU A 68 13.52 -7.92 17.06
CA GLU A 68 13.61 -7.16 18.30
C GLU A 68 13.51 -5.66 18.04
N TYR A 69 14.23 -5.16 17.05
CA TYR A 69 14.17 -3.75 16.66
C TYR A 69 12.75 -3.36 16.21
N VAL A 70 12.17 -4.09 15.26
CA VAL A 70 10.83 -3.78 14.74
C VAL A 70 9.77 -3.83 15.83
N MET A 71 9.88 -4.76 16.79
CA MET A 71 8.95 -4.84 17.92
C MET A 71 9.15 -3.75 18.96
N SER A 72 10.31 -3.09 19.00
CA SER A 72 10.57 -1.93 19.85
C SER A 72 10.03 -0.62 19.27
N MET A 73 9.69 -0.58 17.99
CA MET A 73 9.11 0.60 17.35
C MET A 73 7.73 0.90 17.94
N GLU A 74 7.45 2.14 18.27
CA GLU A 74 6.18 2.56 18.87
C GLU A 74 5.03 2.48 17.87
N ASP A 75 5.24 2.99 16.65
CA ASP A 75 4.23 3.07 15.60
C ASP A 75 4.76 2.52 14.28
N PHE A 76 4.31 1.30 13.95
CA PHE A 76 4.67 0.65 12.71
C PHE A 76 3.57 -0.30 12.20
N ALA A 77 3.62 -0.59 10.92
CA ALA A 77 2.84 -1.67 10.31
C ALA A 77 3.73 -2.55 9.44
N THR A 78 3.31 -3.80 9.29
CA THR A 78 3.99 -4.74 8.40
C THR A 78 3.01 -5.35 7.41
N ARG A 79 3.51 -5.66 6.20
CA ARG A 79 2.79 -6.40 5.19
C ARG A 79 3.72 -7.45 4.59
N TYR A 80 3.30 -8.70 4.64
CA TYR A 80 4.06 -9.81 4.07
C TYR A 80 3.46 -10.24 2.73
N GLU A 81 4.30 -10.23 1.69
CA GLU A 81 3.99 -10.68 0.33
C GLU A 81 5.18 -11.51 -0.16
N GLN A 82 5.14 -12.81 0.06
CA GLN A 82 6.26 -13.71 -0.20
C GLN A 82 6.95 -13.46 -1.55
N PRO A 83 8.27 -13.28 -1.60
CA PRO A 83 9.23 -13.26 -0.47
C PRO A 83 9.50 -11.84 0.07
N ARG A 84 8.57 -10.92 0.01
CA ARG A 84 8.75 -9.53 0.40
C ARG A 84 8.08 -9.22 1.71
N VAL A 85 8.78 -8.46 2.55
CA VAL A 85 8.24 -7.85 3.77
C VAL A 85 8.32 -6.35 3.63
N HIS A 86 7.21 -5.68 3.84
CA HIS A 86 7.11 -4.24 3.87
C HIS A 86 7.03 -3.80 5.33
N PHE A 87 7.89 -2.90 5.74
CA PHE A 87 7.82 -2.19 7.02
C PHE A 87 7.42 -0.75 6.75
N TYR A 88 6.44 -0.27 7.49
CA TYR A 88 5.88 1.08 7.36
C TYR A 88 6.00 1.80 8.69
N THR A 89 6.44 3.05 8.67
CA THR A 89 6.60 3.90 9.85
C THR A 89 6.40 5.37 9.50
N ASN A 90 6.20 6.21 10.52
CA ASN A 90 6.18 7.67 10.38
C ASN A 90 7.52 8.29 10.72
N ASN A 91 8.48 7.51 11.21
CA ASN A 91 9.79 7.97 11.60
C ASN A 91 10.85 7.49 10.60
N TYR A 92 11.49 8.41 9.89
CA TYR A 92 12.51 8.06 8.90
C TYR A 92 13.75 7.40 9.51
N SER A 93 14.10 7.74 10.77
CA SER A 93 15.23 7.09 11.45
C SER A 93 15.03 5.59 11.65
N ASP A 94 13.79 5.10 11.73
CA ASP A 94 13.51 3.66 11.77
C ASP A 94 13.88 2.97 10.44
N ILE A 95 13.62 3.65 9.32
CA ILE A 95 14.01 3.16 7.99
C ILE A 95 15.53 3.08 7.88
N GLU A 96 16.23 4.10 8.37
CA GLU A 96 17.71 4.13 8.37
C GLU A 96 18.27 3.02 9.25
N ALA A 97 17.74 2.85 10.46
CA ALA A 97 18.18 1.79 11.37
C ALA A 97 17.96 0.38 10.79
N ILE A 98 16.79 0.14 10.14
CA ILE A 98 16.54 -1.14 9.44
C ILE A 98 17.52 -1.30 8.27
N ARG A 99 17.73 -0.26 7.47
CA ARG A 99 18.69 -0.27 6.36
C ARG A 99 20.10 -0.63 6.82
N ASP A 100 20.55 -0.05 7.92
CA ASP A 100 21.91 -0.24 8.42
C ASP A 100 22.13 -1.64 9.06
N MET A 101 21.04 -2.32 9.45
CA MET A 101 21.08 -3.69 9.93
C MET A 101 21.08 -4.75 8.82
N ILE A 102 20.61 -4.39 7.63
CA ILE A 102 20.29 -5.33 6.55
C ILE A 102 21.27 -5.15 5.38
N PRO A 103 21.85 -6.21 4.84
CA PRO A 103 22.66 -6.13 3.62
C PRO A 103 21.87 -5.54 2.46
N GLU A 104 22.52 -4.71 1.66
CA GLU A 104 21.93 -3.97 0.56
C GLU A 104 21.22 -4.88 -0.46
N ASN A 105 21.74 -6.07 -0.71
CA ASN A 105 21.16 -7.04 -1.65
C ASN A 105 19.80 -7.62 -1.19
N LEU A 106 19.47 -7.48 0.09
CA LEU A 106 18.15 -7.86 0.63
C LEU A 106 17.16 -6.67 0.64
N ILE A 107 17.63 -5.46 0.43
CA ILE A 107 16.75 -4.27 0.32
C ILE A 107 16.22 -4.18 -1.11
N VAL A 108 14.92 -4.31 -1.26
CA VAL A 108 14.23 -4.19 -2.55
C VAL A 108 14.00 -2.72 -2.89
N SER A 109 13.49 -1.95 -1.94
CA SER A 109 13.24 -0.51 -2.12
C SER A 109 13.05 0.20 -0.79
N ILE A 110 13.28 1.52 -0.82
CA ILE A 110 12.98 2.46 0.26
C ILE A 110 12.03 3.51 -0.32
N GLY A 111 10.85 3.65 0.29
CA GLY A 111 9.84 4.59 -0.14
C GLY A 111 9.90 5.89 0.64
N LEU A 112 10.02 6.99 -0.10
CA LEU A 112 10.02 8.37 0.41
C LEU A 112 8.82 9.13 -0.18
N PRO A 113 8.00 9.78 0.65
CA PRO A 113 6.94 10.63 0.14
C PRO A 113 7.51 11.94 -0.41
N PRO A 114 6.80 12.60 -1.34
CA PRO A 114 7.01 14.04 -1.60
C PRO A 114 6.76 14.85 -0.32
N ASP A 115 7.47 15.97 -0.18
CA ASP A 115 7.41 16.80 1.05
C ASP A 115 5.99 17.28 1.38
N ASP A 116 5.20 17.61 0.35
CA ASP A 116 3.84 18.12 0.50
C ASP A 116 2.76 17.03 0.60
N LEU A 117 3.13 15.74 0.55
CA LEU A 117 2.16 14.67 0.64
C LEU A 117 1.60 14.56 2.06
N GLN A 118 0.26 14.61 2.18
CA GLN A 118 -0.45 14.53 3.46
C GLN A 118 -1.46 13.37 3.48
N PRO A 119 -1.97 12.97 4.65
CA PRO A 119 -3.08 12.04 4.76
C PRO A 119 -4.28 12.49 3.91
N GLY A 120 -4.88 11.56 3.18
CA GLY A 120 -5.99 11.89 2.26
C GLY A 120 -5.54 12.42 0.90
N MET A 121 -4.23 12.50 0.65
CA MET A 121 -3.68 12.86 -0.66
C MET A 121 -3.09 11.64 -1.38
N VAL A 122 -2.96 11.81 -2.71
CA VAL A 122 -2.24 10.88 -3.59
C VAL A 122 -1.37 11.66 -4.56
N TYR A 123 -0.08 11.28 -4.67
CA TYR A 123 0.86 11.88 -5.61
C TYR A 123 0.66 11.30 -7.01
N MET A 124 0.21 12.12 -7.95
CA MET A 124 -0.07 11.75 -9.34
C MET A 124 0.23 12.93 -10.29
N PRO A 125 1.51 13.30 -10.49
CA PRO A 125 1.89 14.54 -11.18
C PRO A 125 1.44 14.64 -12.64
N GLU A 126 1.10 13.51 -13.26
CA GLU A 126 0.67 13.47 -14.67
C GLU A 126 -0.87 13.49 -14.82
N VAL A 127 -1.61 13.54 -13.73
CA VAL A 127 -3.09 13.45 -13.76
C VAL A 127 -3.68 14.84 -13.56
N PRO A 128 -4.28 15.47 -14.59
CA PRO A 128 -4.76 16.87 -14.52
C PRO A 128 -6.15 16.97 -13.87
N TYR A 129 -6.34 16.32 -12.72
CA TYR A 129 -7.57 16.36 -11.93
C TYR A 129 -7.22 16.70 -10.47
N GLU A 130 -8.19 17.22 -9.72
CA GLU A 130 -8.00 17.59 -8.32
C GLU A 130 -8.24 16.43 -7.35
N PHE A 131 -9.14 15.53 -7.73
CA PHE A 131 -9.58 14.43 -6.86
C PHE A 131 -9.52 13.09 -7.59
N ARG A 132 -9.06 12.07 -6.86
CA ARG A 132 -9.24 10.66 -7.20
C ARG A 132 -10.32 10.09 -6.28
N VAL A 133 -11.38 9.56 -6.86
CA VAL A 133 -12.46 8.89 -6.13
C VAL A 133 -12.34 7.38 -6.37
N THR A 134 -12.18 6.62 -5.30
CA THR A 134 -12.15 5.15 -5.35
C THR A 134 -13.51 4.64 -4.90
N LEU A 135 -14.13 3.81 -5.73
CA LEU A 135 -15.43 3.20 -5.45
C LEU A 135 -15.25 1.94 -4.60
N GLY A 136 -16.07 1.81 -3.57
CA GLY A 136 -16.34 0.54 -2.90
C GLY A 136 -17.12 -0.42 -3.80
N SER A 137 -17.80 -1.39 -3.20
CA SER A 137 -18.63 -2.33 -3.97
C SER A 137 -19.84 -1.62 -4.59
N VAL A 138 -19.99 -1.75 -5.91
CA VAL A 138 -21.14 -1.25 -6.68
C VAL A 138 -22.13 -2.42 -6.85
N THR A 139 -23.35 -2.26 -6.36
CA THR A 139 -24.37 -3.32 -6.38
C THR A 139 -25.53 -3.02 -7.32
N LYS A 140 -25.62 -1.79 -7.82
CA LYS A 140 -26.67 -1.34 -8.71
C LYS A 140 -26.09 -0.76 -10.00
N VAL A 141 -26.81 -0.94 -11.08
CA VAL A 141 -26.53 -0.28 -12.36
C VAL A 141 -26.71 1.24 -12.20
N ASN A 142 -25.81 2.01 -12.80
CA ASN A 142 -25.77 3.47 -12.72
C ASN A 142 -25.52 4.08 -14.11
N GLU A 143 -26.34 3.73 -15.09
CA GLU A 143 -26.21 4.22 -16.46
C GLU A 143 -26.30 5.74 -16.55
N GLU A 144 -27.30 6.35 -15.89
CA GLU A 144 -27.47 7.80 -15.84
C GLU A 144 -26.22 8.54 -15.34
N PHE A 145 -25.55 7.96 -14.35
CA PHE A 145 -24.28 8.52 -13.87
C PHE A 145 -23.16 8.41 -14.92
N VAL A 146 -23.08 7.28 -15.64
CA VAL A 146 -22.08 7.10 -16.71
C VAL A 146 -22.32 8.10 -17.83
N GLU A 147 -23.56 8.28 -18.28
CA GLU A 147 -23.94 9.25 -19.30
C GLU A 147 -23.61 10.68 -18.87
N TRP A 148 -23.97 11.05 -17.65
CA TRP A 148 -23.63 12.35 -17.10
C TRP A 148 -22.11 12.57 -17.04
N ALA A 149 -21.36 11.59 -16.58
CA ALA A 149 -19.91 11.68 -16.45
C ALA A 149 -19.22 11.77 -17.81
N ASP A 150 -19.71 11.06 -18.83
CA ASP A 150 -19.18 11.11 -20.19
C ASP A 150 -19.45 12.46 -20.87
N GLY A 151 -20.52 13.11 -20.52
CA GLY A 151 -20.83 14.47 -20.96
C GLY A 151 -20.09 15.58 -20.18
N ASN A 152 -19.37 15.24 -19.10
CA ASN A 152 -18.74 16.21 -18.23
C ASN A 152 -17.20 16.16 -18.31
N LYS A 153 -16.59 17.15 -18.99
CA LYS A 153 -15.13 17.24 -19.15
C LYS A 153 -14.32 17.28 -17.85
N ASN A 154 -14.95 17.61 -16.73
CA ASN A 154 -14.34 17.67 -15.41
C ASN A 154 -14.43 16.33 -14.63
N VAL A 155 -15.00 15.30 -15.26
CA VAL A 155 -15.11 13.96 -14.69
C VAL A 155 -14.58 12.96 -15.69
N ARG A 156 -13.68 12.08 -15.24
CA ARG A 156 -13.11 11.02 -16.07
C ARG A 156 -13.36 9.66 -15.43
N LEU A 157 -14.13 8.83 -16.09
CA LEU A 157 -14.27 7.42 -15.75
C LEU A 157 -13.20 6.62 -16.47
N GLN A 158 -12.57 5.67 -15.75
CA GLN A 158 -11.78 4.64 -16.40
C GLN A 158 -12.71 3.62 -17.08
N ASP A 159 -12.28 2.96 -18.16
CA ASP A 159 -13.10 1.97 -18.88
C ASP A 159 -13.60 0.85 -17.98
N ARG A 160 -12.75 0.39 -17.06
CA ARG A 160 -13.14 -0.59 -16.05
C ARG A 160 -14.24 -0.06 -15.12
N THR A 161 -14.16 1.21 -14.73
CA THR A 161 -15.17 1.85 -13.88
C THR A 161 -16.50 1.94 -14.58
N LYS A 162 -16.52 2.35 -15.87
CA LYS A 162 -17.73 2.38 -16.71
C LYS A 162 -18.40 1.01 -16.78
N LYS A 163 -17.65 -0.02 -17.11
CA LYS A 163 -18.15 -1.40 -17.20
C LYS A 163 -18.78 -1.86 -15.88
N ILE A 164 -18.16 -1.56 -14.74
CA ILE A 164 -18.68 -1.94 -13.43
C ILE A 164 -19.96 -1.16 -13.09
N LEU A 165 -20.04 0.12 -13.43
CA LEU A 165 -21.24 0.92 -13.20
C LEU A 165 -22.41 0.51 -14.08
N GLN A 166 -22.15 0.05 -15.29
CA GLN A 166 -23.16 -0.44 -16.23
C GLN A 166 -23.57 -1.91 -15.97
N SER A 167 -22.65 -2.72 -15.46
CA SER A 167 -22.90 -4.15 -15.19
C SER A 167 -22.12 -4.59 -13.93
N PRO A 168 -22.66 -4.35 -12.73
CA PRO A 168 -22.02 -4.70 -11.48
C PRO A 168 -21.81 -6.21 -11.34
N GLY A 169 -20.56 -6.62 -11.14
CA GLY A 169 -20.18 -8.01 -10.88
C GLY A 169 -19.85 -8.25 -9.41
N ILE A 170 -19.45 -9.48 -9.06
CA ILE A 170 -19.13 -9.89 -7.68
C ILE A 170 -17.86 -9.19 -7.16
N TYR A 171 -16.87 -8.93 -8.03
CA TYR A 171 -15.58 -8.33 -7.68
C TYR A 171 -15.43 -6.96 -8.34
N ASN A 172 -16.09 -5.96 -7.79
CA ASN A 172 -16.20 -4.63 -8.38
C ASN A 172 -15.67 -3.47 -7.53
N ALA A 173 -15.03 -3.77 -6.39
CA ALA A 173 -14.45 -2.74 -5.54
C ALA A 173 -13.08 -2.25 -6.04
N GLY A 174 -12.73 -1.02 -5.64
CA GLY A 174 -11.41 -0.43 -5.89
C GLY A 174 -11.23 0.19 -7.27
N THR A 175 -12.30 0.34 -8.07
CA THR A 175 -12.24 1.11 -9.32
C THR A 175 -12.22 2.61 -9.06
N GLN A 176 -11.69 3.37 -10.00
CA GLN A 176 -11.39 4.77 -9.80
C GLN A 176 -12.00 5.65 -10.87
N LEU A 177 -12.34 6.87 -10.46
CA LEU A 177 -12.67 7.97 -11.34
C LEU A 177 -11.93 9.22 -10.86
N TYR A 178 -11.81 10.20 -11.74
CA TYR A 178 -11.12 11.46 -11.48
C TYR A 178 -12.06 12.63 -11.65
N VAL A 179 -11.91 13.65 -10.79
CA VAL A 179 -12.83 14.78 -10.73
C VAL A 179 -12.05 16.08 -10.57
N THR A 180 -12.48 17.13 -11.26
CA THR A 180 -12.04 18.52 -11.04
C THR A 180 -13.17 19.33 -10.46
N GLY A 181 -12.92 20.04 -9.36
CA GLY A 181 -13.82 20.93 -8.67
C GLY A 181 -14.76 20.24 -7.68
N GLU A 182 -14.90 20.85 -6.52
CA GLU A 182 -15.72 20.38 -5.39
C GLU A 182 -17.21 20.19 -5.79
N ARG A 183 -17.72 21.03 -6.69
CA ARG A 183 -19.10 20.91 -7.19
C ARG A 183 -19.31 19.59 -7.92
N ASN A 184 -18.39 19.21 -8.80
CA ASN A 184 -18.47 17.94 -9.52
C ASN A 184 -18.29 16.74 -8.57
N LEU A 185 -17.43 16.88 -7.57
CA LEU A 185 -17.27 15.87 -6.52
C LEU A 185 -18.57 15.66 -5.73
N LEU A 186 -19.29 16.73 -5.42
CA LEU A 186 -20.60 16.64 -4.79
C LEU A 186 -21.62 15.91 -5.68
N PHE A 187 -21.67 16.21 -6.97
CA PHE A 187 -22.54 15.49 -7.91
C PHE A 187 -22.20 14.00 -7.99
N VAL A 188 -20.92 13.63 -8.03
CA VAL A 188 -20.48 12.22 -7.96
C VAL A 188 -21.02 11.54 -6.71
N ARG A 189 -20.96 12.20 -5.54
CA ARG A 189 -21.49 11.66 -4.29
C ARG A 189 -23.01 11.50 -4.32
N LEU A 190 -23.73 12.45 -4.89
CA LEU A 190 -25.20 12.41 -5.00
C LEU A 190 -25.65 11.27 -5.92
N HIS A 191 -25.06 11.12 -7.09
CA HIS A 191 -25.41 10.07 -8.04
C HIS A 191 -25.07 8.67 -7.54
N LEU A 192 -23.93 8.51 -6.86
CA LEU A 192 -23.47 7.21 -6.35
C LEU A 192 -23.97 6.91 -4.93
N GLY A 193 -24.71 7.78 -4.31
CA GLY A 193 -25.42 7.75 -3.02
C GLY A 193 -25.03 6.65 -2.02
N ASN A 194 -25.34 5.40 -2.35
CA ASN A 194 -25.13 4.25 -1.47
C ASN A 194 -23.77 3.53 -1.66
N VAL A 195 -22.93 4.04 -2.55
CA VAL A 195 -21.59 3.46 -2.79
C VAL A 195 -20.59 4.08 -1.82
N ASN A 196 -19.86 3.26 -1.09
CA ASN A 196 -18.74 3.76 -0.27
C ASN A 196 -17.68 4.39 -1.16
N LEU A 197 -17.41 5.67 -0.93
CA LEU A 197 -16.43 6.45 -1.69
C LEU A 197 -15.24 6.80 -0.80
N THR A 198 -14.04 6.51 -1.28
CA THR A 198 -12.81 7.08 -0.72
C THR A 198 -12.34 8.18 -1.67
N VAL A 199 -12.19 9.39 -1.14
CA VAL A 199 -11.75 10.56 -1.90
C VAL A 199 -10.34 10.92 -1.46
N ASP A 200 -9.41 10.98 -2.41
CA ASP A 200 -8.06 11.47 -2.20
C ASP A 200 -7.86 12.75 -3.03
N ARG A 201 -7.28 13.77 -2.44
CA ARG A 201 -6.83 14.94 -3.18
C ARG A 201 -5.58 14.59 -3.97
N ILE A 202 -5.50 14.99 -5.23
CA ILE A 202 -4.32 14.75 -6.07
C ILE A 202 -3.29 15.83 -5.78
N LEU A 203 -2.05 15.41 -5.51
CA LEU A 203 -0.86 16.23 -5.46
C LEU A 203 -0.13 16.07 -6.79
N ASN A 204 0.04 17.16 -7.50
CA ASN A 204 0.72 17.23 -8.79
C ASN A 204 2.19 17.61 -8.63
#